data_661c229d45bf897ab3b7aecbb25dc318
#
_entry.id   661c229d45bf897ab3b7aecbb25dc318
#
_cell.length_a   1.000
_cell.length_b   1.000
_cell.length_c   1.000
_cell.angle_alpha   90.00
_cell.angle_beta   90.00
_cell.angle_gamma   90.00
#
_symmetry.space_group_name_H-M   'P 1'
#
loop_
_entity.id
_entity.type
_entity.pdbx_description
1 polymer ?
#
loop_
_entity_poly.entity_id
_entity_poly.type
_entity_poly.pdbx_seq_one_letter_code
_entity_poly.pdbx_strand_id
1 'polypeptide(L)'
;IEVLIPDYRGEELKTVLEAGPDIVAHNLETVERLTPSVRHRATYRNSMGTLREIAERGFITKTGIMVGLGETQEEVKALLQEVYDVGCRMITIGQYLQPSDKQLDVVEYVHPDIFLEYKRTAVRIGYDNAESAPLVRSSYMAEQSFISMLVRKKKLEGKDNR
;
A
#
# COMPACT_ATOMS: atom_id res chain seq x y z
N ILE A 1 -15.55 1.01 6.96
CA ILE A 1 -14.59 1.92 7.64
C ILE A 1 -13.19 1.54 7.24
N GLU A 2 -12.41 2.49 6.71
CA GLU A 2 -10.97 2.37 6.49
C GLU A 2 -10.24 3.17 7.58
N VAL A 3 -9.25 2.56 8.22
CA VAL A 3 -8.39 3.21 9.21
C VAL A 3 -6.95 3.19 8.75
N LEU A 4 -6.24 4.31 8.88
CA LEU A 4 -4.80 4.42 8.65
C LEU A 4 -4.10 4.47 10.00
N ILE A 5 -3.16 3.55 10.22
CA ILE A 5 -2.44 3.41 11.49
C ILE A 5 -0.93 3.62 11.31
N PRO A 6 -0.22 4.04 12.37
CA PRO A 6 1.25 4.02 12.40
C PRO A 6 1.78 2.57 12.57
N ASP A 7 3.07 2.42 12.92
CA ASP A 7 3.71 1.10 13.16
C ASP A 7 3.21 0.44 14.46
N TYR A 8 1.89 0.31 14.64
CA TYR A 8 1.29 -0.39 15.78
C TYR A 8 1.55 -1.89 15.71
N ARG A 9 1.78 -2.50 16.88
CA ARG A 9 1.98 -3.94 17.06
C ARG A 9 1.39 -4.41 18.39
N GLY A 10 1.25 -5.72 18.54
CA GLY A 10 0.79 -6.32 19.80
C GLY A 10 -0.55 -5.73 20.27
N GLU A 11 -0.62 -5.25 21.51
CA GLU A 11 -1.85 -4.75 22.12
C GLU A 11 -2.40 -3.48 21.46
N GLU A 12 -1.55 -2.60 20.95
CA GLU A 12 -1.98 -1.38 20.25
C GLU A 12 -2.70 -1.75 18.94
N LEU A 13 -2.10 -2.63 18.15
CA LEU A 13 -2.72 -3.13 16.93
C LEU A 13 -4.00 -3.91 17.24
N LYS A 14 -3.98 -4.77 18.25
CA LYS A 14 -5.13 -5.54 18.67
C LYS A 14 -6.32 -4.64 19.00
N THR A 15 -6.10 -3.56 19.76
CA THR A 15 -7.15 -2.59 20.12
C THR A 15 -7.83 -2.01 18.88
N VAL A 16 -7.05 -1.66 17.85
CA VAL A 16 -7.59 -1.16 16.57
C VAL A 16 -8.42 -2.23 15.85
N LEU A 17 -7.92 -3.45 15.80
CA LEU A 17 -8.58 -4.54 15.09
C LEU A 17 -9.89 -4.99 15.81
N GLU A 18 -9.93 -4.95 17.13
CA GLU A 18 -11.13 -5.23 17.93
C GLU A 18 -12.26 -4.22 17.68
N ALA A 19 -11.95 -3.00 17.22
CA ALA A 19 -12.95 -2.03 16.78
C ALA A 19 -13.66 -2.42 15.47
N GLY A 20 -13.19 -3.47 14.77
CA GLY A 20 -13.81 -4.05 13.59
C GLY A 20 -13.78 -3.17 12.33
N PRO A 21 -12.65 -2.57 11.94
CA PRO A 21 -12.58 -1.84 10.69
C PRO A 21 -12.70 -2.80 9.49
N ASP A 22 -13.23 -2.31 8.36
CA ASP A 22 -13.30 -3.09 7.12
C ASP A 22 -11.93 -3.20 6.44
N ILE A 23 -11.14 -2.12 6.48
CA ILE A 23 -9.79 -2.03 5.90
C ILE A 23 -8.85 -1.41 6.93
N VAL A 24 -7.68 -2.03 7.08
CA VAL A 24 -6.57 -1.46 7.87
C VAL A 24 -5.43 -1.09 6.94
N ALA A 25 -5.14 0.20 6.87
CA ALA A 25 -4.07 0.75 6.05
C ALA A 25 -2.85 1.10 6.92
N HIS A 26 -1.67 0.76 6.43
CA HIS A 26 -0.39 1.18 6.96
C HIS A 26 0.57 1.48 5.80
N ASN A 27 1.00 2.73 5.67
CA ASN A 27 1.83 3.15 4.54
C ASN A 27 3.31 2.80 4.74
N LEU A 28 3.93 2.24 3.71
CA LEU A 28 5.38 2.07 3.61
C LEU A 28 6.09 3.37 3.23
N GLU A 29 5.41 4.25 2.53
CA GLU A 29 5.83 5.54 2.00
C GLU A 29 6.85 5.44 0.85
N THR A 30 7.85 4.53 0.91
CA THR A 30 8.88 4.36 -0.11
C THR A 30 9.51 2.96 -0.07
N VAL A 31 10.50 2.69 -0.93
CA VAL A 31 11.28 1.46 -0.98
C VAL A 31 12.23 1.34 0.21
N GLU A 32 12.71 0.12 0.51
CA GLU A 32 13.55 -0.17 1.68
C GLU A 32 14.77 0.74 1.77
N ARG A 33 15.52 0.89 0.68
CA ARG A 33 16.76 1.70 0.63
C ARG A 33 16.54 3.16 1.02
N LEU A 34 15.38 3.73 0.67
CA LEU A 34 15.06 5.15 0.93
C LEU A 34 14.35 5.36 2.26
N THR A 35 13.82 4.31 2.90
CA THR A 35 13.08 4.42 4.16
C THR A 35 13.80 5.25 5.23
N PRO A 36 15.12 5.09 5.50
CA PRO A 36 15.80 5.87 6.53
C PRO A 36 15.82 7.39 6.27
N SER A 37 15.80 7.80 5.00
CA SER A 37 15.78 9.21 4.59
C SER A 37 14.36 9.80 4.63
N VAL A 38 13.34 9.00 4.37
CA VAL A 38 11.95 9.43 4.26
C VAL A 38 11.23 9.35 5.60
N ARG A 39 11.56 8.37 6.44
CA ARG A 39 10.88 8.06 7.71
C ARG A 39 11.86 7.93 8.84
N HIS A 40 12.09 8.99 9.60
CA HIS A 40 13.12 9.03 10.66
C HIS A 40 12.91 8.07 11.85
N ARG A 41 11.67 7.63 12.11
CA ARG A 41 11.33 6.79 13.28
C ARG A 41 10.85 5.38 12.91
N ALA A 42 10.46 5.17 11.68
CA ALA A 42 9.96 3.90 11.19
C ALA A 42 11.03 3.17 10.38
N THR A 43 11.06 1.85 10.48
CA THR A 43 11.90 1.01 9.62
C THR A 43 11.04 0.25 8.61
N TYR A 44 11.55 0.01 7.42
CA TYR A 44 10.88 -0.80 6.40
C TYR A 44 10.43 -2.16 6.96
N ARG A 45 11.33 -2.84 7.68
CA ARG A 45 11.08 -4.14 8.30
C ARG A 45 9.92 -4.10 9.32
N ASN A 46 9.83 -3.05 10.14
CA ASN A 46 8.75 -2.91 11.09
C ASN A 46 7.41 -2.70 10.38
N SER A 47 7.37 -1.83 9.38
CA SER A 47 6.16 -1.57 8.62
C SER A 47 5.69 -2.81 7.85
N MET A 48 6.59 -3.58 7.24
CA MET A 48 6.27 -4.87 6.64
C MET A 48 5.72 -5.87 7.66
N GLY A 49 6.29 -5.87 8.87
CA GLY A 49 5.78 -6.69 9.97
C GLY A 49 4.37 -6.30 10.42
N THR A 50 4.06 -5.01 10.48
CA THR A 50 2.70 -4.50 10.78
C THR A 50 1.70 -4.96 9.71
N LEU A 51 2.04 -4.80 8.42
CA LEU A 51 1.18 -5.26 7.32
C LEU A 51 0.92 -6.77 7.39
N ARG A 52 1.96 -7.56 7.67
CA ARG A 52 1.84 -9.01 7.84
C ARG A 52 0.90 -9.37 8.99
N GLU A 53 1.08 -8.77 10.16
CA GLU A 53 0.25 -9.06 11.34
C GLU A 53 -1.22 -8.72 11.10
N ILE A 54 -1.53 -7.61 10.40
CA ILE A 54 -2.89 -7.26 10.01
C ILE A 54 -3.49 -8.34 9.10
N ALA A 55 -2.73 -8.76 8.08
CA ALA A 55 -3.18 -9.77 7.12
C ALA A 55 -3.38 -11.15 7.76
N GLU A 56 -2.46 -11.59 8.63
CA GLU A 56 -2.56 -12.86 9.37
C GLU A 56 -3.76 -12.91 10.31
N ARG A 57 -4.21 -11.75 10.80
CA ARG A 57 -5.45 -11.64 11.61
C ARG A 57 -6.73 -11.58 10.76
N GLY A 58 -6.61 -11.72 9.43
CA GLY A 58 -7.73 -11.82 8.50
C GLY A 58 -8.36 -10.50 8.05
N PHE A 59 -7.74 -9.37 8.36
CA PHE A 59 -8.24 -8.06 7.93
C PHE A 59 -7.78 -7.72 6.51
N ILE A 60 -8.59 -6.96 5.78
CA ILE A 60 -8.20 -6.39 4.50
C ILE A 60 -7.09 -5.38 4.75
N THR A 61 -5.92 -5.67 4.17
CA THR A 61 -4.71 -4.89 4.39
C THR A 61 -4.41 -4.01 3.19
N LYS A 62 -4.14 -2.75 3.44
CA LYS A 62 -3.81 -1.74 2.43
C LYS A 62 -2.51 -1.03 2.76
N THR A 63 -1.75 -0.67 1.72
CA THR A 63 -0.56 0.18 1.86
C THR A 63 -0.52 1.26 0.79
N GLY A 64 0.34 2.25 1.00
CA GLY A 64 0.64 3.30 0.04
C GLY A 64 2.13 3.60 -0.02
N ILE A 65 2.59 3.92 -1.22
CA ILE A 65 3.93 4.45 -1.48
C ILE A 65 3.87 5.70 -2.34
N MET A 66 4.91 6.50 -2.23
CA MET A 66 5.20 7.62 -3.11
C MET A 66 6.42 7.29 -3.97
N VAL A 67 6.40 7.74 -5.22
CA VAL A 67 7.53 7.64 -6.16
C VAL A 67 8.01 9.01 -6.57
N GLY A 68 9.27 9.08 -7.05
CA GLY A 68 9.95 10.34 -7.39
C GLY A 68 10.92 10.83 -6.32
N LEU A 69 11.31 9.94 -5.39
CA LEU A 69 12.30 10.18 -4.32
C LEU A 69 13.69 9.62 -4.67
N GLY A 70 13.87 9.01 -5.87
CA GLY A 70 15.12 8.43 -6.34
C GLY A 70 15.17 6.90 -6.25
N GLU A 71 14.02 6.25 -6.10
CA GLU A 71 13.88 4.81 -6.28
C GLU A 71 13.99 4.42 -7.76
N THR A 72 14.41 3.18 -8.02
CA THR A 72 14.35 2.60 -9.36
C THR A 72 13.02 1.88 -9.61
N GLN A 73 12.68 1.67 -10.87
CA GLN A 73 11.46 0.91 -11.21
C GLN A 73 11.54 -0.54 -10.72
N GLU A 74 12.73 -1.13 -10.72
CA GLU A 74 12.98 -2.47 -10.23
C GLU A 74 12.74 -2.58 -8.73
N GLU A 75 13.18 -1.57 -7.95
CA GLU A 75 12.91 -1.49 -6.51
C GLU A 75 11.42 -1.40 -6.23
N VAL A 76 10.67 -0.61 -6.99
CA VAL A 76 9.21 -0.52 -6.84
C VAL A 76 8.54 -1.86 -7.18
N LYS A 77 8.97 -2.52 -8.28
CA LYS A 77 8.42 -3.84 -8.68
C LYS A 77 8.72 -4.92 -7.65
N ALA A 78 9.92 -4.91 -7.06
CA ALA A 78 10.30 -5.82 -5.98
C ALA A 78 9.43 -5.57 -4.73
N LEU A 79 9.26 -4.31 -4.32
CA LEU A 79 8.38 -3.93 -3.21
C LEU A 79 6.94 -4.42 -3.44
N LEU A 80 6.41 -4.29 -4.65
CA LEU A 80 5.07 -4.78 -4.97
C LEU A 80 4.94 -6.29 -4.71
N GLN A 81 5.95 -7.08 -5.06
CA GLN A 81 5.96 -8.52 -4.80
C GLN A 81 6.06 -8.81 -3.30
N GLU A 82 6.99 -8.18 -2.59
CA GLU A 82 7.20 -8.38 -1.15
C GLU A 82 5.95 -8.03 -0.34
N VAL A 83 5.30 -6.92 -0.67
CA VAL A 83 4.07 -6.45 -0.02
C VAL A 83 2.91 -7.43 -0.27
N TYR A 84 2.81 -7.97 -1.46
CA TYR A 84 1.82 -9.00 -1.78
C TYR A 84 2.07 -10.29 -0.99
N ASP A 85 3.33 -10.70 -0.87
CA ASP A 85 3.75 -11.93 -0.19
C ASP A 85 3.47 -11.89 1.32
N VAL A 86 3.48 -10.71 1.95
CA VAL A 86 3.07 -10.56 3.36
C VAL A 86 1.55 -10.51 3.56
N GLY A 87 0.75 -10.63 2.50
CA GLY A 87 -0.71 -10.71 2.58
C GLY A 87 -1.44 -9.40 2.30
N CYS A 88 -0.74 -8.31 2.00
CA CYS A 88 -1.39 -7.06 1.63
C CYS A 88 -2.00 -7.18 0.22
N ARG A 89 -3.27 -6.79 0.06
CA ARG A 89 -4.03 -6.97 -1.18
C ARG A 89 -4.45 -5.67 -1.85
N MET A 90 -4.22 -4.54 -1.20
CA MET A 90 -4.55 -3.22 -1.74
C MET A 90 -3.34 -2.30 -1.70
N ILE A 91 -3.07 -1.59 -2.81
CA ILE A 91 -1.95 -0.66 -2.88
C ILE A 91 -2.31 0.64 -3.60
N THR A 92 -1.77 1.74 -3.11
CA THR A 92 -1.80 3.05 -3.78
C THR A 92 -0.39 3.53 -4.08
N ILE A 93 -0.16 4.06 -5.28
CA ILE A 93 1.12 4.61 -5.73
C ILE A 93 0.88 6.01 -6.27
N GLY A 94 1.45 7.02 -5.63
CA GLY A 94 1.32 8.42 -6.01
C GLY A 94 2.68 9.10 -6.22
N GLN A 95 2.68 10.25 -6.89
CA GLN A 95 3.88 11.09 -6.99
C GLN A 95 4.17 11.75 -5.65
N TYR A 96 5.41 11.70 -5.20
CA TYR A 96 5.89 12.54 -4.11
C TYR A 96 5.86 14.01 -4.54
N LEU A 97 5.24 14.85 -3.74
CA LEU A 97 5.24 16.30 -3.89
C LEU A 97 5.81 16.89 -2.60
N GLN A 98 6.85 17.70 -2.73
CA GLN A 98 7.49 18.34 -1.59
C GLN A 98 6.52 19.28 -0.87
N PRO A 99 6.17 19.03 0.41
CA PRO A 99 5.20 19.86 1.12
C PRO A 99 5.73 21.25 1.49
N SER A 100 7.02 21.37 1.79
CA SER A 100 7.74 22.61 2.03
C SER A 100 9.26 22.40 1.88
N ASP A 101 10.02 23.48 1.85
CA ASP A 101 11.49 23.50 1.69
C ASP A 101 12.26 22.73 2.78
N LYS A 102 11.56 22.28 3.84
CA LYS A 102 12.15 21.50 4.93
C LYS A 102 12.09 19.99 4.69
N GLN A 103 11.32 19.53 3.72
CA GLN A 103 11.20 18.13 3.36
C GLN A 103 12.14 17.80 2.18
N LEU A 104 12.27 16.51 1.88
CA LEU A 104 13.09 16.02 0.78
C LEU A 104 12.68 16.66 -0.54
N ASP A 105 13.66 16.98 -1.37
CA ASP A 105 13.42 17.45 -2.73
C ASP A 105 12.79 16.36 -3.60
N VAL A 106 12.01 16.77 -4.59
CA VAL A 106 11.53 15.86 -5.63
C VAL A 106 12.73 15.54 -6.53
N VAL A 107 13.13 14.27 -6.58
CA VAL A 107 14.23 13.81 -7.44
C VAL A 107 13.77 13.69 -8.90
N GLU A 108 12.53 13.23 -9.09
CA GLU A 108 11.94 13.03 -10.42
C GLU A 108 10.43 13.24 -10.38
N TYR A 109 9.89 13.90 -11.41
CA TYR A 109 8.46 13.83 -11.73
C TYR A 109 8.24 12.65 -12.67
N VAL A 110 7.83 11.53 -12.11
CA VAL A 110 7.69 10.26 -12.82
C VAL A 110 6.63 10.36 -13.91
N HIS A 111 6.97 9.88 -15.11
CA HIS A 111 6.05 9.92 -16.25
C HIS A 111 4.78 9.09 -15.99
N PRO A 112 3.57 9.56 -16.39
CA PRO A 112 2.31 8.86 -16.17
C PRO A 112 2.28 7.41 -16.66
N ASP A 113 2.99 7.08 -17.74
CA ASP A 113 3.07 5.71 -18.27
C ASP A 113 3.75 4.75 -17.30
N ILE A 114 4.69 5.22 -16.48
CA ILE A 114 5.35 4.40 -15.45
C ILE A 114 4.34 4.04 -14.34
N PHE A 115 3.49 4.97 -13.93
CA PHE A 115 2.40 4.68 -13.00
C PHE A 115 1.46 3.60 -13.56
N LEU A 116 1.15 3.68 -14.87
CA LEU A 116 0.33 2.66 -15.52
C LEU A 116 1.02 1.29 -15.54
N GLU A 117 2.35 1.26 -15.71
CA GLU A 117 3.14 0.02 -15.64
C GLU A 117 3.12 -0.56 -14.23
N TYR A 118 3.26 0.25 -13.17
CA TYR A 118 3.13 -0.21 -11.78
C TYR A 118 1.74 -0.80 -11.51
N LYS A 119 0.68 -0.13 -11.97
CA LYS A 119 -0.69 -0.67 -11.86
C LYS A 119 -0.82 -2.03 -12.55
N ARG A 120 -0.34 -2.16 -13.79
CA ARG A 120 -0.36 -3.43 -14.54
C ARG A 120 0.44 -4.53 -13.84
N THR A 121 1.57 -4.17 -13.24
CA THR A 121 2.40 -5.11 -12.48
C THR A 121 1.68 -5.59 -11.23
N ALA A 122 1.09 -4.70 -10.44
CA ALA A 122 0.31 -5.06 -9.28
C ALA A 122 -0.88 -5.98 -9.64
N VAL A 123 -1.60 -5.68 -10.73
CA VAL A 123 -2.69 -6.55 -11.23
C VAL A 123 -2.18 -7.93 -11.63
N ARG A 124 -1.02 -8.03 -12.29
CA ARG A 124 -0.38 -9.32 -12.66
C ARG A 124 0.04 -10.13 -11.44
N ILE A 125 0.55 -9.49 -10.40
CA ILE A 125 0.92 -10.14 -9.13
C ILE A 125 -0.33 -10.72 -8.46
N GLY A 126 -1.49 -10.06 -8.57
CA GLY A 126 -2.75 -10.56 -8.04
C GLY A 126 -3.42 -9.64 -7.01
N TYR A 127 -2.98 -8.38 -6.89
CA TYR A 127 -3.64 -7.42 -6.01
C TYR A 127 -5.15 -7.31 -6.31
N ASP A 128 -5.95 -7.26 -5.27
CA ASP A 128 -7.40 -7.07 -5.38
C ASP A 128 -7.75 -5.66 -5.85
N ASN A 129 -6.96 -4.67 -5.39
CA ASN A 129 -7.04 -3.30 -5.86
C ASN A 129 -5.65 -2.66 -5.93
N ALA A 130 -5.37 -1.95 -7.02
CA ALA A 130 -4.16 -1.17 -7.21
C ALA A 130 -4.52 0.16 -7.90
N GLU A 131 -4.28 1.26 -7.21
CA GLU A 131 -4.42 2.59 -7.77
C GLU A 131 -3.05 3.24 -7.90
N SER A 132 -2.72 3.65 -9.12
CA SER A 132 -1.41 4.22 -9.44
C SER A 132 -1.54 5.31 -10.48
N ALA A 133 -1.29 6.55 -10.08
CA ALA A 133 -1.25 7.74 -10.93
C ALA A 133 -0.59 8.91 -10.16
N PRO A 134 -0.12 9.97 -10.85
CA PRO A 134 0.57 11.07 -10.19
C PRO A 134 -0.21 11.71 -9.03
N LEU A 135 -1.51 11.83 -9.13
CA LEU A 135 -2.36 12.47 -8.11
C LEU A 135 -3.03 11.49 -7.14
N VAL A 136 -2.72 10.20 -7.22
CA VAL A 136 -3.21 9.20 -6.25
C VAL A 136 -2.67 9.50 -4.85
N ARG A 137 -3.52 9.33 -3.85
CA ARG A 137 -3.21 9.40 -2.42
C ARG A 137 -3.78 8.17 -1.72
N SER A 138 -3.34 7.89 -0.50
CA SER A 138 -3.77 6.70 0.26
C SER A 138 -5.28 6.57 0.40
N SER A 139 -6.01 7.68 0.48
CA SER A 139 -7.48 7.73 0.56
C SER A 139 -8.20 7.80 -0.80
N TYR A 140 -7.45 7.75 -1.92
CA TYR A 140 -8.04 7.90 -3.25
C TYR A 140 -9.02 6.79 -3.55
N MET A 141 -10.28 7.17 -3.90
CA MET A 141 -11.39 6.26 -4.27
C MET A 141 -11.58 5.08 -3.29
N ALA A 142 -11.38 5.28 -1.99
CA ALA A 142 -11.41 4.23 -0.98
C ALA A 142 -12.72 3.40 -1.02
N GLU A 143 -13.88 4.04 -1.14
CA GLU A 143 -15.18 3.37 -1.22
C GLU A 143 -15.30 2.51 -2.49
N GLN A 144 -14.95 3.06 -3.66
CA GLN A 144 -15.04 2.33 -4.95
C GLN A 144 -14.05 1.16 -4.98
N SER A 145 -12.87 1.33 -4.40
CA SER A 145 -11.86 0.29 -4.25
C SER A 145 -12.37 -0.88 -3.41
N PHE A 146 -13.05 -0.57 -2.29
CA PHE A 146 -13.66 -1.58 -1.43
C PHE A 146 -14.79 -2.35 -2.13
N ILE A 147 -15.70 -1.64 -2.80
CA ILE A 147 -16.81 -2.26 -3.56
C ILE A 147 -16.27 -3.18 -4.65
N SER A 148 -15.27 -2.73 -5.41
CA SER A 148 -14.65 -3.51 -6.50
C SER A 148 -14.02 -4.80 -5.98
N MET A 149 -13.37 -4.75 -4.82
CA MET A 149 -12.79 -5.91 -4.15
C MET A 149 -13.88 -6.90 -3.71
N LEU A 150 -14.96 -6.44 -3.08
CA LEU A 150 -16.08 -7.29 -2.65
C LEU A 150 -16.72 -8.02 -3.83
N VAL A 151 -16.93 -7.33 -4.96
CA VAL A 151 -17.46 -7.93 -6.20
C VAL A 151 -16.54 -9.01 -6.74
N ARG A 152 -15.22 -8.78 -6.70
CA ARG A 152 -14.22 -9.74 -7.17
C ARG A 152 -14.19 -10.98 -6.29
N LYS A 153 -14.21 -10.81 -4.95
CA LYS A 153 -14.23 -11.91 -3.99
C LYS A 153 -15.46 -12.81 -4.18
N LYS A 154 -16.66 -12.23 -4.32
CA LYS A 154 -17.90 -13.00 -4.60
C LYS A 154 -17.83 -13.77 -5.91
N LYS A 155 -17.18 -13.23 -6.95
CA LYS A 155 -17.01 -13.93 -8.24
C LYS A 155 -16.08 -15.13 -8.15
N LEU A 156 -15.07 -15.09 -7.27
CA LEU A 156 -14.14 -16.21 -7.05
C LEU A 156 -14.82 -17.30 -6.24
N GLU A 157 -15.50 -16.97 -5.15
CA GLU A 157 -16.26 -17.93 -4.32
C GLU A 157 -17.40 -18.62 -5.10
N GLY A 158 -18.02 -17.92 -6.04
CA GLY A 158 -19.06 -18.50 -6.91
C GLY A 158 -18.55 -19.40 -8.04
N LYS A 159 -17.22 -19.46 -8.27
CA LYS A 159 -16.60 -20.38 -9.25
C LYS A 159 -16.15 -21.71 -8.63
N ASP A 160 -15.87 -21.74 -7.33
CA ASP A 160 -15.48 -22.96 -6.62
C ASP A 160 -16.68 -23.86 -6.25
N ASN A 161 -17.90 -23.39 -6.44
CA ASN A 161 -19.14 -24.13 -6.18
C ASN A 161 -19.81 -24.69 -7.46
N ARG A 162 -19.04 -24.88 -8.57
CA ARG A 162 -19.59 -25.54 -9.77
C ARG A 162 -18.75 -26.69 -10.23
#